data_9ffd00ea7a65c9f1d432f53b02829c03
#
_entry.id   9ffd00ea7a65c9f1d432f53b02829c03
#
_cell.length_a   1.000
_cell.length_b   1.000
_cell.length_c   1.000
_cell.angle_alpha   90.00
_cell.angle_beta   90.00
_cell.angle_gamma   90.00
#
_symmetry.space_group_name_H-M   'P 1'
#
loop_
_entity.id
_entity.type
_entity.pdbx_description
1 polymer ?
#
loop_
_entity_poly.entity_id
_entity_poly.type
_entity_poly.pdbx_seq_one_letter_code
_entity_poly.pdbx_strand_id
1 'polypeptide(L)'
;NLVVFLIYLVEVLILRFLLPVINVYIMVQVMNYMLGEEMLSELGGLLKKLVLWSLKTLLGIVVGINVIQGLLAPAIDTLKRSTVTKAVEAIPGIGNTFGSMTDVVLGTAVLIKNGIGIAGAVLVLVICAVPIVQMLLLTFFYKLAAALVQPVSDKRITGCISSVSGGYELLLKVLCTVIVLFLLTLAVIAAST
;
A
#
# COMPACT_ATOMS: atom_id res chain seq x y z
N ASN A 1 9.79 8.45 -14.53
CA ASN A 1 9.20 9.14 -13.37
C ASN A 1 7.71 8.80 -13.13
N LEU A 2 7.21 7.75 -13.78
CA LEU A 2 5.83 7.26 -13.60
C LEU A 2 5.61 6.76 -12.15
N VAL A 3 6.64 6.17 -11.55
CA VAL A 3 6.64 5.70 -10.16
C VAL A 3 6.45 6.86 -9.18
N VAL A 4 7.16 7.96 -9.36
CA VAL A 4 7.04 9.16 -8.50
C VAL A 4 5.63 9.76 -8.61
N PHE A 5 5.09 9.81 -9.83
CA PHE A 5 3.72 10.26 -10.06
C PHE A 5 2.70 9.36 -9.35
N LEU A 6 2.91 8.05 -9.39
CA LEU A 6 2.04 7.06 -8.77
C LEU A 6 2.07 7.18 -7.23
N ILE A 7 3.27 7.33 -6.63
CA ILE A 7 3.43 7.57 -5.19
C ILE A 7 2.70 8.85 -4.78
N TYR A 8 2.89 9.94 -5.52
CA TYR A 8 2.23 11.20 -5.26
C TYR A 8 0.69 11.10 -5.37
N LEU A 9 0.19 10.38 -6.37
CA LEU A 9 -1.24 10.15 -6.55
C LEU A 9 -1.83 9.38 -5.36
N VAL A 10 -1.17 8.32 -4.92
CA VAL A 10 -1.56 7.53 -3.74
C VAL A 10 -1.57 8.40 -2.49
N GLU A 11 -0.52 9.18 -2.27
CA GLU A 11 -0.38 10.08 -1.12
C GLU A 11 -1.52 11.11 -1.08
N VAL A 12 -1.75 11.82 -2.17
CA VAL A 12 -2.81 12.84 -2.26
C VAL A 12 -4.18 12.22 -2.03
N LEU A 13 -4.47 11.07 -2.62
CA LEU A 13 -5.76 10.41 -2.50
C LEU A 13 -6.02 9.95 -1.07
N ILE A 14 -5.00 9.41 -0.40
CA ILE A 14 -5.14 8.93 0.98
C ILE A 14 -5.25 10.11 1.95
N LEU A 15 -4.30 11.04 1.91
CA LEU A 15 -4.24 12.15 2.87
C LEU A 15 -5.35 13.16 2.67
N ARG A 16 -5.68 13.48 1.42
CA ARG A 16 -6.59 14.56 1.09
C ARG A 16 -8.03 14.12 0.88
N PHE A 17 -8.26 12.84 0.60
CA PHE A 17 -9.59 12.30 0.37
C PHE A 17 -10.00 11.28 1.43
N LEU A 18 -9.25 10.19 1.62
CA LEU A 18 -9.65 9.11 2.50
C LEU A 18 -9.67 9.52 3.98
N LEU A 19 -8.65 10.20 4.48
CA LEU A 19 -8.59 10.61 5.89
C LEU A 19 -9.74 11.55 6.28
N PRO A 20 -10.05 12.62 5.52
CA PRO A 20 -11.22 13.44 5.83
C PRO A 20 -12.54 12.66 5.78
N VAL A 21 -12.70 11.74 4.82
CA VAL A 21 -13.92 10.92 4.72
C VAL A 21 -14.07 10.00 5.93
N ILE A 22 -12.99 9.41 6.43
CA ILE A 22 -13.01 8.58 7.64
C ILE A 22 -13.37 9.41 8.87
N ASN A 23 -12.83 10.63 9.00
CA ASN A 23 -13.19 11.54 10.09
C ASN A 23 -14.67 11.88 10.05
N VAL A 24 -15.22 12.22 8.88
CA VAL A 24 -16.64 12.46 8.70
C VAL A 24 -17.46 11.20 9.02
N TYR A 25 -17.02 10.03 8.61
CA TYR A 25 -17.66 8.76 8.96
C TYR A 25 -17.77 8.57 10.48
N ILE A 26 -16.68 8.80 11.22
CA ILE A 26 -16.69 8.67 12.68
C ILE A 26 -17.68 9.67 13.29
N MET A 27 -17.65 10.93 12.85
CA MET A 27 -18.56 11.97 13.34
C MET A 27 -20.02 11.61 13.08
N VAL A 28 -20.36 11.18 11.86
CA VAL A 28 -21.71 10.78 11.47
C VAL A 28 -22.20 9.60 12.31
N GLN A 29 -21.35 8.60 12.54
CA GLN A 29 -21.70 7.44 13.35
C GLN A 29 -21.93 7.80 14.83
N VAL A 30 -21.07 8.63 15.40
CA VAL A 30 -21.22 9.10 16.78
C VAL A 30 -22.52 9.91 16.91
N MET A 31 -22.80 10.83 15.99
CA MET A 31 -24.03 11.61 15.98
C MET A 31 -25.28 10.73 15.86
N ASN A 32 -25.24 9.72 14.99
CA ASN A 32 -26.33 8.77 14.80
C ASN A 32 -26.72 8.05 16.12
N TYR A 33 -25.70 7.61 16.88
CA TYR A 33 -25.94 6.98 18.18
C TYR A 33 -26.40 7.99 19.26
N MET A 34 -25.91 9.22 19.23
CA MET A 34 -26.34 10.26 20.20
C MET A 34 -27.78 10.70 19.97
N LEU A 35 -28.20 10.84 18.72
CA LEU A 35 -29.56 11.24 18.38
C LEU A 35 -30.58 10.14 18.65
N GLY A 36 -30.14 8.88 18.66
CA GLY A 36 -30.99 7.72 18.90
C GLY A 36 -31.96 7.39 17.77
N GLU A 37 -31.85 8.05 16.65
CA GLU A 37 -32.61 7.82 15.43
C GLU A 37 -31.70 7.26 14.36
N GLU A 38 -32.16 6.26 13.60
CA GLU A 38 -31.35 5.64 12.53
C GLU A 38 -31.21 6.49 11.27
N MET A 39 -31.55 7.80 11.32
CA MET A 39 -31.59 8.70 10.18
C MET A 39 -30.22 8.84 9.47
N LEU A 40 -29.13 8.75 10.22
CA LEU A 40 -27.78 8.88 9.68
C LEU A 40 -27.06 7.54 9.41
N SER A 41 -27.72 6.43 9.72
CA SER A 41 -27.17 5.08 9.55
C SER A 41 -26.81 4.78 8.09
N GLU A 42 -27.70 5.12 7.17
CA GLU A 42 -27.48 4.95 5.72
C GLU A 42 -26.30 5.77 5.23
N LEU A 43 -26.16 7.01 5.70
CA LEU A 43 -25.06 7.90 5.32
C LEU A 43 -23.72 7.35 5.85
N GLY A 44 -23.68 6.85 7.08
CA GLY A 44 -22.51 6.17 7.63
C GLY A 44 -22.14 4.91 6.83
N GLY A 45 -23.13 4.12 6.44
CA GLY A 45 -22.96 2.96 5.58
C GLY A 45 -22.37 3.30 4.20
N LEU A 46 -22.85 4.38 3.58
CA LEU A 46 -22.35 4.89 2.31
C LEU A 46 -20.89 5.36 2.41
N LEU A 47 -20.54 6.14 3.45
CA LEU A 47 -19.17 6.60 3.68
C LEU A 47 -18.20 5.43 3.88
N LYS A 48 -18.57 4.44 4.67
CA LYS A 48 -17.76 3.21 4.85
C LYS A 48 -17.57 2.47 3.53
N LYS A 49 -18.62 2.30 2.76
CA LYS A 49 -18.59 1.65 1.44
C LYS A 49 -17.71 2.42 0.46
N LEU A 50 -17.79 3.76 0.47
CA LEU A 50 -17.00 4.65 -0.36
C LEU A 50 -15.50 4.51 -0.04
N VAL A 51 -15.11 4.52 1.24
CA VAL A 51 -13.72 4.31 1.65
C VAL A 51 -13.20 2.96 1.17
N LEU A 52 -13.96 1.88 1.41
CA LEU A 52 -13.56 0.54 1.01
C LEU A 52 -13.47 0.37 -0.51
N TRP A 53 -14.40 0.99 -1.24
CA TRP A 53 -14.39 0.99 -2.71
C TRP A 53 -13.18 1.76 -3.26
N SER A 54 -12.90 2.94 -2.71
CA SER A 54 -11.73 3.75 -3.08
C SER A 54 -10.42 2.99 -2.84
N LEU A 55 -10.28 2.30 -1.72
CA LEU A 55 -9.10 1.46 -1.42
C LEU A 55 -8.93 0.32 -2.42
N LYS A 56 -10.02 -0.38 -2.76
CA LYS A 56 -9.99 -1.47 -3.75
C LYS A 56 -9.61 -0.95 -5.14
N THR A 57 -10.18 0.18 -5.54
CA THR A 57 -9.89 0.81 -6.83
C THR A 57 -8.44 1.27 -6.91
N LEU A 58 -7.95 1.93 -5.85
CA LEU A 58 -6.55 2.35 -5.75
C LEU A 58 -5.59 1.16 -5.88
N LEU A 59 -5.86 0.09 -5.13
CA LEU A 59 -5.07 -1.14 -5.19
C LEU A 59 -5.10 -1.74 -6.59
N GLY A 60 -6.25 -1.81 -7.23
CA GLY A 60 -6.40 -2.30 -8.60
C GLY A 60 -5.61 -1.48 -9.62
N ILE A 61 -5.65 -0.15 -9.54
CA ILE A 61 -4.91 0.75 -10.42
C ILE A 61 -3.40 0.54 -10.24
N VAL A 62 -2.92 0.55 -8.99
CA VAL A 62 -1.48 0.41 -8.71
C VAL A 62 -0.96 -0.96 -9.11
N VAL A 63 -1.70 -2.03 -8.79
CA VAL A 63 -1.35 -3.39 -9.23
C VAL A 63 -1.34 -3.49 -10.75
N GLY A 64 -2.35 -2.93 -11.43
CA GLY A 64 -2.41 -2.91 -12.89
C GLY A 64 -1.21 -2.21 -13.53
N ILE A 65 -0.84 -1.03 -13.04
CA ILE A 65 0.33 -0.29 -13.53
C ILE A 65 1.63 -1.08 -13.24
N ASN A 66 1.76 -1.66 -12.06
CA ASN A 66 2.92 -2.46 -11.68
C ASN A 66 3.07 -3.72 -12.54
N VAL A 67 1.97 -4.39 -12.86
CA VAL A 67 1.97 -5.55 -13.77
C VAL A 67 2.43 -5.15 -15.17
N ILE A 68 1.93 -4.03 -15.70
CA ILE A 68 2.33 -3.52 -17.01
C ILE A 68 3.82 -3.18 -17.00
N GLN A 69 4.34 -2.51 -15.98
CA GLN A 69 5.77 -2.19 -15.85
C GLN A 69 6.61 -3.46 -15.73
N GLY A 70 6.18 -4.43 -14.93
CA GLY A 70 6.89 -5.70 -14.76
C GLY A 70 6.96 -6.55 -16.03
N LEU A 71 5.97 -6.43 -16.92
CA LEU A 71 5.98 -7.10 -18.22
C LEU A 71 6.83 -6.36 -19.27
N LEU A 72 6.85 -5.02 -19.20
CA LEU A 72 7.61 -4.21 -20.16
C LEU A 72 9.12 -4.20 -19.87
N ALA A 73 9.52 -4.25 -18.60
CA ALA A 73 10.93 -4.21 -18.21
C ALA A 73 11.77 -5.33 -18.87
N PRO A 74 11.41 -6.63 -18.76
CA PRO A 74 12.19 -7.70 -19.39
C PRO A 74 12.18 -7.63 -20.92
N ALA A 75 11.11 -7.12 -21.54
CA ALA A 75 11.03 -6.96 -22.99
C ALA A 75 12.03 -5.90 -23.50
N ILE A 76 12.14 -4.78 -22.78
CA ILE A 76 13.07 -3.70 -23.10
C ILE A 76 14.52 -4.14 -22.86
N ASP A 77 14.78 -4.86 -21.76
CA ASP A 77 16.12 -5.36 -21.42
C ASP A 77 16.62 -6.40 -22.42
N THR A 78 15.74 -7.26 -22.90
CA THR A 78 16.07 -8.26 -23.94
C THR A 78 16.45 -7.57 -25.24
N LEU A 79 15.73 -6.52 -25.64
CA LEU A 79 16.04 -5.72 -26.82
C LEU A 79 17.38 -4.99 -26.69
N LYS A 80 17.64 -4.35 -25.53
CA LYS A 80 18.91 -3.68 -25.26
C LYS A 80 20.09 -4.64 -25.25
N ARG A 81 19.96 -5.78 -24.55
CA ARG A 81 20.99 -6.82 -24.53
C ARG A 81 21.28 -7.35 -25.93
N SER A 82 20.26 -7.71 -26.69
CA SER A 82 20.40 -8.21 -28.04
C SER A 82 21.14 -7.22 -28.96
N THR A 83 20.91 -5.92 -28.81
CA THR A 83 21.55 -4.88 -29.60
C THR A 83 23.02 -4.68 -29.20
N VAL A 84 23.30 -4.66 -27.89
CA VAL A 84 24.66 -4.49 -27.35
C VAL A 84 25.51 -5.74 -27.64
N THR A 85 24.98 -6.94 -27.42
CA THR A 85 25.70 -8.19 -27.68
C THR A 85 26.05 -8.32 -29.17
N LYS A 86 25.10 -8.02 -30.07
CA LYS A 86 25.37 -8.05 -31.52
C LYS A 86 26.42 -7.01 -31.96
N ALA A 87 26.44 -5.85 -31.31
CA ALA A 87 27.45 -4.82 -31.60
C ALA A 87 28.86 -5.23 -31.12
N VAL A 88 28.97 -5.94 -30.00
CA VAL A 88 30.24 -6.42 -29.44
C VAL A 88 30.72 -7.68 -30.16
N GLU A 89 29.83 -8.59 -30.54
CA GLU A 89 30.14 -9.79 -31.32
C GLU A 89 30.61 -9.48 -32.77
N ALA A 90 30.27 -8.29 -33.28
CA ALA A 90 30.72 -7.85 -34.59
C ALA A 90 32.23 -7.52 -34.64
N ILE A 91 32.95 -7.51 -33.51
CA ILE A 91 34.40 -7.27 -33.44
C ILE A 91 35.11 -8.64 -33.36
N PRO A 92 35.71 -9.13 -34.44
CA PRO A 92 36.37 -10.43 -34.44
C PRO A 92 37.63 -10.42 -33.57
N GLY A 93 37.67 -11.35 -32.60
CA GLY A 93 38.84 -11.60 -31.74
C GLY A 93 38.72 -11.13 -30.27
N ILE A 94 37.74 -10.31 -29.90
CA ILE A 94 37.62 -9.74 -28.56
C ILE A 94 36.27 -10.15 -27.90
N GLY A 95 35.30 -10.57 -28.69
CA GLY A 95 33.92 -10.80 -28.26
C GLY A 95 33.73 -11.81 -27.09
N ASN A 96 34.50 -12.93 -27.13
CA ASN A 96 34.31 -13.99 -26.11
C ASN A 96 34.87 -13.64 -24.73
N THR A 97 35.93 -12.84 -24.65
CA THR A 97 36.58 -12.47 -23.39
C THR A 97 35.85 -11.30 -22.71
N PHE A 98 35.37 -10.34 -23.49
CA PHE A 98 34.57 -9.22 -22.98
C PHE A 98 33.14 -9.64 -22.64
N GLY A 99 32.53 -10.58 -23.36
CA GLY A 99 31.20 -11.11 -23.07
C GLY A 99 31.13 -11.73 -21.67
N SER A 100 32.10 -12.60 -21.32
CA SER A 100 32.12 -13.23 -20.00
C SER A 100 32.39 -12.25 -18.84
N MET A 101 33.23 -11.22 -19.04
CA MET A 101 33.42 -10.15 -18.05
C MET A 101 32.15 -9.30 -17.85
N THR A 102 31.49 -8.97 -18.94
CA THR A 102 30.25 -8.20 -18.91
C THR A 102 29.13 -8.96 -18.18
N ASP A 103 29.02 -10.27 -18.40
CA ASP A 103 28.03 -11.11 -17.73
C ASP A 103 28.30 -11.24 -16.21
N VAL A 104 29.56 -11.31 -15.79
CA VAL A 104 29.93 -11.32 -14.37
C VAL A 104 29.62 -9.98 -13.70
N VAL A 105 29.95 -8.86 -14.34
CA VAL A 105 29.66 -7.51 -13.83
C VAL A 105 28.15 -7.28 -13.75
N LEU A 106 27.40 -7.64 -14.79
CA LEU A 106 25.94 -7.55 -14.79
C LEU A 106 25.29 -8.46 -13.75
N GLY A 107 25.77 -9.70 -13.62
CA GLY A 107 25.30 -10.64 -12.59
C GLY A 107 25.54 -10.12 -11.18
N THR A 108 26.73 -9.54 -10.91
CA THR A 108 27.05 -8.93 -9.61
C THR A 108 26.17 -7.70 -9.34
N ALA A 109 25.93 -6.85 -10.33
CA ALA A 109 25.04 -5.69 -10.19
C ALA A 109 23.60 -6.10 -9.87
N VAL A 110 23.09 -7.17 -10.49
CA VAL A 110 21.76 -7.72 -10.21
C VAL A 110 21.68 -8.29 -8.79
N LEU A 111 22.72 -8.97 -8.29
CA LEU A 111 22.76 -9.48 -6.92
C LEU A 111 22.76 -8.36 -5.88
N ILE A 112 23.56 -7.32 -6.07
CA ILE A 112 23.61 -6.14 -5.18
C ILE A 112 22.24 -5.44 -5.16
N LYS A 113 21.63 -5.25 -6.32
CA LYS A 113 20.34 -4.63 -6.48
C LYS A 113 19.22 -5.41 -5.75
N ASN A 114 19.16 -6.72 -5.95
CA ASN A 114 18.20 -7.57 -5.25
C ASN A 114 18.41 -7.53 -3.73
N GLY A 115 19.68 -7.51 -3.27
CA GLY A 115 20.03 -7.37 -1.86
C GLY A 115 19.52 -6.05 -1.27
N ILE A 116 19.71 -4.93 -1.96
CA ILE A 116 19.21 -3.61 -1.53
C ILE A 116 17.67 -3.58 -1.50
N GLY A 117 17.03 -4.16 -2.50
CA GLY A 117 15.57 -4.25 -2.56
C GLY A 117 14.98 -5.05 -1.40
N ILE A 118 15.56 -6.19 -1.08
CA ILE A 118 15.13 -7.03 0.06
C ILE A 118 15.39 -6.31 1.39
N ALA A 119 16.57 -5.71 1.58
CA ALA A 119 16.89 -4.95 2.79
C ALA A 119 15.93 -3.77 2.98
N GLY A 120 15.62 -3.04 1.91
CA GLY A 120 14.62 -1.97 1.93
C GLY A 120 13.23 -2.45 2.31
N ALA A 121 12.78 -3.58 1.76
CA ALA A 121 11.48 -4.16 2.10
C ALA A 121 11.40 -4.59 3.58
N VAL A 122 12.46 -5.22 4.11
CA VAL A 122 12.53 -5.60 5.53
C VAL A 122 12.51 -4.37 6.44
N LEU A 123 13.29 -3.34 6.13
CA LEU A 123 13.30 -2.09 6.89
C LEU A 123 11.91 -1.43 6.93
N VAL A 124 11.22 -1.38 5.79
CA VAL A 124 9.86 -0.83 5.71
C VAL A 124 8.89 -1.63 6.55
N LEU A 125 8.94 -2.96 6.50
CA LEU A 125 8.07 -3.82 7.32
C LEU A 125 8.31 -3.59 8.81
N VAL A 126 9.57 -3.48 9.25
CA VAL A 126 9.91 -3.21 10.65
C VAL A 126 9.40 -1.84 11.10
N ILE A 127 9.61 -0.80 10.30
CA ILE A 127 9.13 0.56 10.61
C ILE A 127 7.60 0.60 10.65
N CYS A 128 6.93 -0.07 9.71
CA CYS A 128 5.48 -0.10 9.63
C CYS A 128 4.82 -1.00 10.69
N ALA A 129 5.57 -1.94 11.28
CA ALA A 129 5.05 -2.81 12.33
C ALA A 129 4.56 -2.01 13.56
N VAL A 130 5.27 -0.95 13.93
CA VAL A 130 4.91 -0.10 15.08
C VAL A 130 3.52 0.53 14.91
N PRO A 131 3.22 1.30 13.85
CA PRO A 131 1.89 1.90 13.67
C PRO A 131 0.79 0.85 13.46
N ILE A 132 1.08 -0.30 12.85
CA ILE A 132 0.10 -1.38 12.71
C ILE A 132 -0.30 -1.90 14.09
N VAL A 133 0.67 -2.23 14.93
CA VAL A 133 0.41 -2.74 16.29
C VAL A 133 -0.34 -1.70 17.12
N GLN A 134 0.04 -0.43 17.05
CA GLN A 134 -0.66 0.65 17.75
C GLN A 134 -2.14 0.75 17.32
N MET A 135 -2.43 0.78 16.03
CA MET A 135 -3.80 0.86 15.52
C MET A 135 -4.61 -0.39 15.87
N LEU A 136 -3.99 -1.57 15.84
CA LEU A 136 -4.63 -2.83 16.20
C LEU A 136 -4.97 -2.86 17.69
N LEU A 137 -4.05 -2.44 18.57
CA LEU A 137 -4.28 -2.34 20.01
C LEU A 137 -5.38 -1.33 20.31
N LEU A 138 -5.37 -0.15 19.70
CA LEU A 138 -6.42 0.85 19.88
C LEU A 138 -7.79 0.29 19.46
N THR A 139 -7.87 -0.34 18.29
CA THR A 139 -9.11 -0.99 17.83
C THR A 139 -9.60 -2.04 18.83
N PHE A 140 -8.68 -2.86 19.33
CA PHE A 140 -8.99 -3.90 20.31
C PHE A 140 -9.48 -3.30 21.64
N PHE A 141 -8.78 -2.31 22.19
CA PHE A 141 -9.15 -1.66 23.44
C PHE A 141 -10.51 -0.95 23.35
N TYR A 142 -10.80 -0.26 22.25
CA TYR A 142 -12.11 0.35 22.07
C TYR A 142 -13.23 -0.68 21.93
N LYS A 143 -12.99 -1.81 21.24
CA LYS A 143 -13.96 -2.92 21.19
C LYS A 143 -14.17 -3.56 22.56
N LEU A 144 -13.09 -3.76 23.30
CA LEU A 144 -13.16 -4.29 24.66
C LEU A 144 -13.92 -3.34 25.59
N ALA A 145 -13.61 -2.04 25.55
CA ALA A 145 -14.30 -1.02 26.32
C ALA A 145 -15.80 -0.99 26.00
N ALA A 146 -16.18 -1.04 24.73
CA ALA A 146 -17.57 -1.12 24.31
C ALA A 146 -18.27 -2.36 24.88
N ALA A 147 -17.60 -3.52 24.86
CA ALA A 147 -18.16 -4.77 25.40
C ALA A 147 -18.31 -4.75 26.93
N LEU A 148 -17.33 -4.18 27.65
CA LEU A 148 -17.39 -4.08 29.12
C LEU A 148 -18.45 -3.08 29.61
N VAL A 149 -18.64 -1.99 28.88
CA VAL A 149 -19.62 -0.96 29.23
C VAL A 149 -21.05 -1.36 28.85
N GLN A 150 -21.21 -2.25 27.87
CA GLN A 150 -22.48 -2.69 27.32
C GLN A 150 -23.54 -3.13 28.41
N PRO A 151 -23.17 -3.93 29.43
CA PRO A 151 -24.15 -4.39 30.40
C PRO A 151 -24.61 -3.30 31.41
N VAL A 152 -23.85 -2.22 31.54
CA VAL A 152 -24.05 -1.17 32.58
C VAL A 152 -24.51 0.16 31.98
N SER A 153 -24.31 0.38 30.69
CA SER A 153 -24.53 1.68 30.05
C SER A 153 -25.60 1.63 28.95
N ASP A 154 -26.12 2.81 28.63
CA ASP A 154 -27.07 2.98 27.54
C ASP A 154 -26.49 2.58 26.20
N LYS A 155 -27.33 2.06 25.30
CA LYS A 155 -26.97 1.70 23.93
C LYS A 155 -26.33 2.86 23.17
N ARG A 156 -26.65 4.09 23.52
CA ARG A 156 -26.07 5.31 22.89
C ARG A 156 -24.58 5.42 23.16
N ILE A 157 -24.18 5.29 24.43
CA ILE A 157 -22.78 5.41 24.86
C ILE A 157 -21.96 4.25 24.28
N THR A 158 -22.46 3.04 24.39
CA THR A 158 -21.79 1.84 23.81
C THR A 158 -21.65 1.97 22.30
N GLY A 159 -22.69 2.50 21.63
CA GLY A 159 -22.65 2.77 20.19
C GLY A 159 -21.60 3.80 19.79
N CYS A 160 -21.45 4.88 20.55
CA CYS A 160 -20.40 5.89 20.30
C CYS A 160 -18.99 5.28 20.41
N ILE A 161 -18.71 4.50 21.45
CA ILE A 161 -17.41 3.83 21.62
C ILE A 161 -17.15 2.85 20.47
N SER A 162 -18.16 2.07 20.09
CA SER A 162 -18.07 1.14 18.97
C SER A 162 -17.83 1.85 17.64
N SER A 163 -18.39 3.04 17.45
CA SER A 163 -18.18 3.85 16.23
C SER A 163 -16.73 4.33 16.09
N VAL A 164 -16.13 4.74 17.20
CA VAL A 164 -14.71 5.12 17.23
C VAL A 164 -13.84 3.91 16.87
N SER A 165 -14.13 2.74 17.44
CA SER A 165 -13.44 1.49 17.08
C SER A 165 -13.58 1.15 15.59
N GLY A 166 -14.77 1.35 15.00
CA GLY A 166 -15.01 1.17 13.57
C GLY A 166 -14.17 2.13 12.70
N GLY A 167 -13.96 3.36 13.15
CA GLY A 167 -13.07 4.33 12.51
C GLY A 167 -11.61 3.87 12.53
N TYR A 168 -11.10 3.40 13.66
CA TYR A 168 -9.76 2.84 13.76
C TYR A 168 -9.57 1.59 12.89
N GLU A 169 -10.61 0.76 12.76
CA GLU A 169 -10.57 -0.40 11.85
C GLU A 169 -10.44 0.03 10.39
N LEU A 170 -11.12 1.11 9.98
CA LEU A 170 -10.96 1.67 8.63
C LEU A 170 -9.56 2.25 8.42
N LEU A 171 -9.02 2.98 9.40
CA LEU A 171 -7.65 3.50 9.37
C LEU A 171 -6.62 2.38 9.27
N LEU A 172 -6.81 1.29 9.99
CA LEU A 172 -5.96 0.10 9.91
C LEU A 172 -5.98 -0.50 8.49
N LYS A 173 -7.15 -0.59 7.86
CA LYS A 173 -7.27 -1.06 6.47
C LYS A 173 -6.56 -0.15 5.48
N VAL A 174 -6.67 1.18 5.67
CA VAL A 174 -5.93 2.17 4.86
C VAL A 174 -4.43 1.95 5.02
N LEU A 175 -3.95 1.85 6.26
CA LEU A 175 -2.53 1.65 6.58
C LEU A 175 -1.97 0.37 5.94
N CYS A 176 -2.67 -0.76 6.10
CA CYS A 176 -2.28 -2.02 5.49
C CYS A 176 -2.24 -1.92 3.95
N THR A 177 -3.23 -1.26 3.34
CA THR A 177 -3.27 -1.06 1.89
C THR A 177 -2.08 -0.23 1.41
N VAL A 178 -1.73 0.86 2.12
CA VAL A 178 -0.56 1.70 1.80
C VAL A 178 0.73 0.90 1.84
N ILE A 179 0.90 0.08 2.86
CA ILE A 179 2.10 -0.77 3.01
C ILE A 179 2.21 -1.75 1.86
N VAL A 180 1.11 -2.43 1.51
CA VAL A 180 1.09 -3.35 0.36
C VAL A 180 1.42 -2.63 -0.94
N LEU A 181 0.83 -1.45 -1.17
CA LEU A 181 1.12 -0.63 -2.35
C LEU A 181 2.59 -0.20 -2.41
N PHE A 182 3.15 0.20 -1.28
CA PHE A 182 4.55 0.59 -1.19
C PHE A 182 5.49 -0.59 -1.46
N LEU A 183 5.23 -1.76 -0.87
CA LEU A 183 6.01 -2.98 -1.10
C LEU A 183 5.95 -3.43 -2.56
N LEU A 184 4.76 -3.38 -3.18
CA LEU A 184 4.61 -3.69 -4.61
C LEU A 184 5.42 -2.73 -5.47
N THR A 185 5.34 -1.42 -5.20
CA THR A 185 6.09 -0.42 -5.94
C THR A 185 7.60 -0.63 -5.78
N LEU A 186 8.06 -0.94 -4.57
CA LEU A 186 9.47 -1.23 -4.28
C LEU A 186 9.93 -2.51 -5.01
N ALA A 187 9.10 -3.55 -5.04
CA ALA A 187 9.40 -4.79 -5.76
C ALA A 187 9.55 -4.54 -7.27
N VAL A 188 8.68 -3.71 -7.86
CA VAL A 188 8.77 -3.37 -9.29
C VAL A 188 9.99 -2.51 -9.60
N ILE A 189 10.31 -1.53 -8.75
CA ILE A 189 11.55 -0.74 -8.90
C ILE A 189 12.76 -1.66 -8.82
N ALA A 190 12.79 -2.56 -7.84
CA ALA A 190 13.86 -3.55 -7.72
C ALA A 190 13.95 -4.48 -8.95
N ALA A 191 12.87 -4.81 -9.61
CA ALA A 191 12.86 -5.63 -10.81
C ALA A 191 13.20 -4.86 -12.09
N SER A 192 12.87 -3.56 -12.18
CA SER A 192 12.93 -2.77 -13.41
C SER A 192 14.23 -1.95 -13.60
N THR A 193 15.07 -1.86 -12.59
CA THR A 193 16.35 -1.18 -12.66
C THR A 193 17.49 -2.16 -12.82
#